data_3bdb3141edb831b913419b1e360e9b0c
#
_entry.id   3bdb3141edb831b913419b1e360e9b0c
#
_cell.length_a   1.000
_cell.length_b   1.000
_cell.length_c   1.000
_cell.angle_alpha   90.00
_cell.angle_beta   90.00
_cell.angle_gamma   90.00
#
_symmetry.space_group_name_H-M   'P 1'
#
loop_
_entity.id
_entity.type
_entity.pdbx_description
1 polymer ?
#
loop_
_entity_poly.entity_id
_entity_poly.type
_entity_poly.pdbx_seq_one_letter_code
_entity_poly.pdbx_strand_id
1 'polypeptide(L)'
;MASLTQGRAAMWIDGVGWAPPIEDPNASRVVGKIGYALVPAGPKGQYSAAYGDGVGIPQASTKKEAAYLYCQWAVSKTMGARLLQSGGGVPFRNSVLNDEAVRKGVKMPPEWLDSVIGSAKISKLGLPVIVPVAEFRDIVGAAVTATLSGADPATELKKAHEQFRPILERSEKS
;
A
#
# COMPACT_ATOMS: atom_id res chain seq x y z
N MET A 1 -3.00 0.77 -13.04
CA MET A 1 -4.28 1.49 -12.89
C MET A 1 -4.83 2.04 -14.21
N ALA A 2 -4.11 2.88 -14.97
CA ALA A 2 -4.63 3.49 -16.21
C ALA A 2 -5.26 2.50 -17.21
N SER A 3 -4.68 1.33 -17.42
CA SER A 3 -5.26 0.31 -18.31
C SER A 3 -6.62 -0.21 -17.83
N LEU A 4 -6.80 -0.35 -16.50
CA LEU A 4 -8.08 -0.78 -15.93
C LEU A 4 -9.13 0.33 -16.06
N THR A 5 -8.83 1.56 -15.64
CA THR A 5 -9.78 2.69 -15.70
C THR A 5 -10.22 3.01 -17.13
N GLN A 6 -9.42 2.68 -18.13
CA GLN A 6 -9.75 2.80 -19.56
C GLN A 6 -10.46 1.55 -20.14
N GLY A 7 -10.72 0.52 -19.34
CA GLY A 7 -11.38 -0.71 -19.77
C GLY A 7 -10.51 -1.60 -20.67
N ARG A 8 -9.18 -1.45 -20.60
CA ARG A 8 -8.21 -2.22 -21.42
C ARG A 8 -7.59 -3.39 -20.66
N ALA A 9 -7.84 -3.51 -19.37
CA ALA A 9 -7.41 -4.63 -18.55
C ALA A 9 -8.62 -5.24 -17.85
N ALA A 10 -8.67 -6.56 -17.78
CA ALA A 10 -9.74 -7.30 -17.12
C ALA A 10 -9.53 -7.43 -15.60
N MET A 11 -8.28 -7.28 -15.13
CA MET A 11 -7.92 -7.44 -13.72
C MET A 11 -6.75 -6.54 -13.38
N TRP A 12 -6.72 -6.10 -12.10
CA TRP A 12 -5.62 -5.36 -11.54
C TRP A 12 -5.43 -5.77 -10.08
N ILE A 13 -4.20 -6.08 -9.69
CA ILE A 13 -3.83 -6.46 -8.32
C ILE A 13 -2.89 -5.38 -7.80
N ASP A 14 -3.32 -4.66 -6.77
CA ASP A 14 -2.54 -3.58 -6.17
C ASP A 14 -3.09 -3.20 -4.78
N GLY A 15 -2.55 -2.14 -4.18
CA GLY A 15 -2.97 -1.62 -2.89
C GLY A 15 -4.40 -1.08 -2.89
N VAL A 16 -5.17 -1.47 -1.89
CA VAL A 16 -6.59 -1.10 -1.74
C VAL A 16 -6.84 0.42 -1.72
N GLY A 17 -5.85 1.22 -1.29
CA GLY A 17 -5.94 2.69 -1.27
C GLY A 17 -5.94 3.35 -2.65
N TRP A 18 -5.58 2.62 -3.71
CA TRP A 18 -5.59 3.12 -5.09
C TRP A 18 -6.94 2.95 -5.81
N ALA A 19 -7.92 2.31 -5.16
CA ALA A 19 -9.22 2.04 -5.79
C ALA A 19 -10.12 3.26 -6.04
N PRO A 20 -10.15 4.33 -5.22
CA PRO A 20 -11.09 5.43 -5.41
C PRO A 20 -11.12 6.06 -6.82
N PRO A 21 -9.99 6.27 -7.51
CA PRO A 21 -10.02 6.75 -8.90
C PRO A 21 -10.68 5.82 -9.91
N ILE A 22 -10.89 4.54 -9.57
CA ILE A 22 -11.61 3.58 -10.45
C ILE A 22 -13.11 3.89 -10.46
N GLU A 23 -13.63 4.39 -9.34
CA GLU A 23 -15.04 4.76 -9.18
C GLU A 23 -15.31 6.27 -9.40
N ASP A 24 -14.30 7.04 -9.83
CA ASP A 24 -14.48 8.43 -10.22
C ASP A 24 -14.92 8.53 -11.68
N PRO A 25 -16.14 9.05 -11.98
CA PRO A 25 -16.64 9.18 -13.35
C PRO A 25 -15.81 10.15 -14.21
N ASN A 26 -15.04 11.05 -13.62
CA ASN A 26 -14.15 11.94 -14.36
C ASN A 26 -12.83 11.26 -14.76
N ALA A 27 -12.45 10.16 -14.09
CA ALA A 27 -11.18 9.48 -14.29
C ALA A 27 -11.31 8.08 -14.88
N SER A 28 -12.51 7.47 -14.82
CA SER A 28 -12.73 6.06 -15.15
C SER A 28 -13.92 5.84 -16.09
N ARG A 29 -13.73 4.94 -17.05
CA ARG A 29 -14.80 4.45 -17.97
C ARG A 29 -15.49 3.17 -17.46
N VAL A 30 -15.03 2.66 -16.33
CA VAL A 30 -15.49 1.38 -15.76
C VAL A 30 -16.19 1.54 -14.41
N VAL A 31 -16.60 2.75 -14.08
CA VAL A 31 -17.35 3.05 -12.84
C VAL A 31 -18.54 2.09 -12.69
N GLY A 32 -18.68 1.48 -11.52
CA GLY A 32 -19.76 0.53 -11.21
C GLY A 32 -19.66 -0.81 -11.96
N LYS A 33 -18.56 -1.09 -12.67
CA LYS A 33 -18.35 -2.34 -13.42
C LYS A 33 -17.24 -3.21 -12.83
N ILE A 34 -16.62 -2.77 -11.73
CA ILE A 34 -15.50 -3.45 -11.10
C ILE A 34 -15.96 -4.14 -9.82
N GLY A 35 -15.63 -5.42 -9.68
CA GLY A 35 -15.75 -6.16 -8.42
C GLY A 35 -14.45 -6.10 -7.64
N TYR A 36 -14.55 -6.09 -6.32
CA TYR A 36 -13.42 -6.06 -5.39
C TYR A 36 -13.33 -7.37 -4.62
N ALA A 37 -12.17 -7.98 -4.57
CA ALA A 37 -11.95 -9.26 -3.92
C ALA A 37 -10.56 -9.32 -3.25
N LEU A 38 -10.40 -10.30 -2.37
CA LEU A 38 -9.09 -10.64 -1.83
C LEU A 38 -8.18 -11.18 -2.93
N VAL A 39 -6.88 -10.99 -2.78
CA VAL A 39 -5.90 -11.63 -3.66
C VAL A 39 -6.10 -13.16 -3.68
N PRO A 40 -5.90 -13.83 -4.83
CA PRO A 40 -6.02 -15.29 -4.90
C PRO A 40 -5.02 -15.99 -3.98
N ALA A 41 -5.38 -17.18 -3.51
CA ALA A 41 -4.47 -18.02 -2.76
C ALA A 41 -3.41 -18.62 -3.69
N GLY A 42 -2.15 -18.63 -3.24
CA GLY A 42 -1.07 -19.38 -3.86
C GLY A 42 -0.87 -20.76 -3.19
N PRO A 43 0.11 -21.54 -3.65
CA PRO A 43 0.40 -22.88 -3.09
C PRO A 43 0.73 -22.88 -1.58
N LYS A 44 1.21 -21.75 -1.05
CA LYS A 44 1.59 -21.60 0.36
C LYS A 44 0.57 -20.80 1.18
N GLY A 45 -0.59 -20.51 0.63
CA GLY A 45 -1.67 -19.80 1.31
C GLY A 45 -2.06 -18.48 0.63
N GLN A 46 -2.98 -17.78 1.28
CA GLN A 46 -3.51 -16.49 0.83
C GLN A 46 -2.93 -15.38 1.70
N TYR A 47 -2.13 -14.50 1.12
CA TYR A 47 -1.46 -13.42 1.83
C TYR A 47 -1.58 -12.11 1.07
N SER A 48 -1.80 -11.03 1.81
CA SER A 48 -1.75 -9.65 1.34
C SER A 48 -0.49 -8.97 1.88
N ALA A 49 0.05 -8.00 1.16
CA ALA A 49 1.12 -7.16 1.67
C ALA A 49 0.56 -6.03 2.53
N ALA A 50 1.12 -5.84 3.74
CA ALA A 50 0.84 -4.69 4.57
C ALA A 50 1.94 -3.64 4.40
N TYR A 51 1.51 -2.40 4.18
CA TYR A 51 2.34 -1.21 4.22
C TYR A 51 1.69 -0.21 5.17
N GLY A 52 2.48 0.61 5.84
CA GLY A 52 1.99 1.65 6.71
C GLY A 52 2.81 2.92 6.52
N ASP A 53 2.10 4.02 6.29
CA ASP A 53 2.70 5.34 6.30
C ASP A 53 2.56 5.95 7.68
N GLY A 54 3.60 6.65 8.14
CA GLY A 54 3.63 7.30 9.43
C GLY A 54 3.72 8.81 9.32
N VAL A 55 3.19 9.50 10.32
CA VAL A 55 3.44 10.93 10.50
C VAL A 55 4.55 11.08 11.54
N GLY A 56 5.64 11.74 11.17
CA GLY A 56 6.80 11.95 12.03
C GLY A 56 7.09 13.43 12.30
N ILE A 57 7.76 13.68 13.42
CA ILE A 57 8.24 15.02 13.80
C ILE A 57 9.75 15.04 13.59
N PRO A 58 10.29 15.90 12.69
CA PRO A 58 11.74 15.99 12.50
C PRO A 58 12.46 16.37 13.79
N GLN A 59 13.61 15.75 14.04
CA GLN A 59 14.43 16.01 15.26
C GLN A 59 14.79 17.49 15.40
N ALA A 60 15.06 18.17 14.29
CA ALA A 60 15.42 19.58 14.24
C ALA A 60 14.23 20.54 14.38
N SER A 61 12.99 20.06 14.50
CA SER A 61 11.82 20.93 14.65
C SER A 61 11.86 21.69 15.97
N THR A 62 11.65 22.99 15.90
CA THR A 62 11.49 23.89 17.06
C THR A 62 10.03 24.00 17.52
N LYS A 63 9.09 23.34 16.82
CA LYS A 63 7.63 23.38 17.08
C LYS A 63 7.10 21.99 17.45
N LYS A 64 7.83 21.22 18.25
CA LYS A 64 7.53 19.81 18.54
C LYS A 64 6.16 19.59 19.17
N GLU A 65 5.75 20.45 20.10
CA GLU A 65 4.42 20.35 20.76
C GLU A 65 3.27 20.54 19.77
N ALA A 66 3.32 21.62 18.97
CA ALA A 66 2.31 21.85 17.94
C ALA A 66 2.29 20.73 16.89
N ALA A 67 3.46 20.22 16.48
CA ALA A 67 3.58 19.10 15.57
C ALA A 67 3.00 17.81 16.17
N TYR A 68 3.20 17.58 17.46
CA TYR A 68 2.61 16.43 18.17
C TYR A 68 1.08 16.49 18.19
N LEU A 69 0.50 17.65 18.48
CA LEU A 69 -0.95 17.87 18.43
C LEU A 69 -1.51 17.61 17.02
N TYR A 70 -0.77 18.05 15.98
CA TYR A 70 -1.12 17.74 14.59
C TYR A 70 -1.08 16.22 14.33
N CYS A 71 -0.04 15.52 14.77
CA CYS A 71 0.04 14.06 14.64
C CYS A 71 -1.15 13.36 15.33
N GLN A 72 -1.49 13.76 16.55
CA GLN A 72 -2.64 13.21 17.27
C GLN A 72 -3.96 13.45 16.52
N TRP A 73 -4.15 14.66 16.01
CA TRP A 73 -5.31 15.00 15.20
C TRP A 73 -5.37 14.17 13.90
N ALA A 74 -4.27 14.09 13.16
CA ALA A 74 -4.18 13.39 11.88
C ALA A 74 -4.51 11.89 12.01
N VAL A 75 -4.11 11.25 13.12
CA VAL A 75 -4.40 9.82 13.37
C VAL A 75 -5.63 9.59 14.25
N SER A 76 -6.44 10.63 14.50
CA SER A 76 -7.65 10.51 15.32
C SER A 76 -8.74 9.68 14.65
N LYS A 77 -9.70 9.16 15.43
CA LYS A 77 -10.87 8.44 14.90
C LYS A 77 -11.66 9.31 13.92
N THR A 78 -11.85 10.59 14.24
CA THR A 78 -12.60 11.55 13.41
C THR A 78 -11.91 11.77 12.04
N MET A 79 -10.59 11.96 12.03
CA MET A 79 -9.87 12.14 10.79
C MET A 79 -9.78 10.85 9.98
N GLY A 80 -9.62 9.70 10.64
CA GLY A 80 -9.69 8.40 9.98
C GLY A 80 -11.04 8.16 9.30
N ALA A 81 -12.15 8.52 9.95
CA ALA A 81 -13.49 8.44 9.35
C ALA A 81 -13.63 9.36 8.12
N ARG A 82 -13.18 10.62 8.23
CA ARG A 82 -13.18 11.57 7.10
C ARG A 82 -12.33 11.08 5.93
N LEU A 83 -11.13 10.55 6.21
CA LEU A 83 -10.22 10.02 5.20
C LEU A 83 -10.88 8.87 4.43
N LEU A 84 -11.49 7.92 5.14
CA LEU A 84 -12.17 6.77 4.54
C LEU A 84 -13.38 7.20 3.69
N GLN A 85 -14.21 8.10 4.20
CA GLN A 85 -15.43 8.57 3.51
C GLN A 85 -15.12 9.44 2.29
N SER A 86 -14.02 10.19 2.30
CA SER A 86 -13.58 10.99 1.16
C SER A 86 -12.87 10.19 0.07
N GLY A 87 -12.54 8.93 0.31
CA GLY A 87 -11.72 8.13 -0.59
C GLY A 87 -10.23 8.52 -0.58
N GLY A 88 -9.80 9.35 0.39
CA GLY A 88 -8.42 9.81 0.51
C GLY A 88 -7.44 8.79 1.06
N GLY A 89 -7.93 7.64 1.53
CA GLY A 89 -7.09 6.56 2.04
C GLY A 89 -7.83 5.62 2.98
N VAL A 90 -7.12 4.60 3.44
CA VAL A 90 -7.63 3.59 4.37
C VAL A 90 -7.02 3.83 5.75
N PRO A 91 -7.84 4.12 6.77
CA PRO A 91 -7.35 4.29 8.13
C PRO A 91 -6.91 2.94 8.72
N PHE A 92 -5.91 2.99 9.59
CA PHE A 92 -5.40 1.81 10.29
C PHE A 92 -6.19 1.44 11.57
N ARG A 93 -7.24 2.21 11.91
CA ARG A 93 -8.04 1.97 13.13
C ARG A 93 -9.23 1.06 12.86
N ASN A 94 -9.23 -0.12 13.47
CA ASN A 94 -10.37 -1.04 13.43
C ASN A 94 -11.67 -0.38 13.95
N SER A 95 -11.57 0.53 14.94
CA SER A 95 -12.70 1.29 15.45
C SER A 95 -13.34 2.26 14.44
N VAL A 96 -12.64 2.56 13.33
CA VAL A 96 -13.18 3.32 12.21
C VAL A 96 -13.75 2.38 11.14
N LEU A 97 -12.98 1.35 10.79
CA LEU A 97 -13.37 0.37 9.76
C LEU A 97 -14.62 -0.43 10.11
N ASN A 98 -14.87 -0.66 11.42
CA ASN A 98 -16.01 -1.41 11.92
C ASN A 98 -17.19 -0.51 12.39
N ASP A 99 -17.07 0.81 12.27
CA ASP A 99 -18.13 1.74 12.67
C ASP A 99 -19.20 1.82 11.56
N GLU A 100 -20.42 1.38 11.87
CA GLU A 100 -21.51 1.33 10.88
C GLU A 100 -21.88 2.70 10.31
N ALA A 101 -21.84 3.76 11.12
CA ALA A 101 -22.14 5.11 10.67
C ALA A 101 -21.07 5.61 9.70
N VAL A 102 -19.80 5.27 9.96
CA VAL A 102 -18.69 5.58 9.04
C VAL A 102 -18.84 4.79 7.74
N ARG A 103 -19.12 3.48 7.82
CA ARG A 103 -19.30 2.59 6.66
C ARG A 103 -20.40 3.08 5.72
N LYS A 104 -21.53 3.52 6.26
CA LYS A 104 -22.64 4.07 5.46
C LYS A 104 -22.28 5.33 4.68
N GLY A 105 -21.29 6.08 5.12
CA GLY A 105 -20.81 7.28 4.44
C GLY A 105 -19.69 7.04 3.42
N VAL A 106 -19.21 5.80 3.27
CA VAL A 106 -18.16 5.47 2.30
C VAL A 106 -18.76 5.43 0.89
N LYS A 107 -18.14 6.16 -0.04
CA LYS A 107 -18.61 6.27 -1.44
C LYS A 107 -18.14 5.15 -2.36
N MET A 108 -17.41 4.18 -1.82
CA MET A 108 -16.93 3.01 -2.55
C MET A 108 -17.95 1.87 -2.47
N PRO A 109 -17.98 0.92 -3.42
CA PRO A 109 -18.78 -0.29 -3.33
C PRO A 109 -18.51 -1.04 -2.01
N PRO A 110 -19.53 -1.67 -1.39
CA PRO A 110 -19.36 -2.40 -0.12
C PRO A 110 -18.26 -3.46 -0.16
N GLU A 111 -18.13 -4.16 -1.27
CA GLU A 111 -17.12 -5.21 -1.50
C GLU A 111 -15.69 -4.66 -1.40
N TRP A 112 -15.49 -3.40 -1.76
CA TRP A 112 -14.18 -2.76 -1.57
C TRP A 112 -13.80 -2.72 -0.08
N LEU A 113 -14.70 -2.25 0.77
CA LEU A 113 -14.44 -2.15 2.21
C LEU A 113 -14.27 -3.54 2.85
N ASP A 114 -15.05 -4.53 2.41
CA ASP A 114 -14.90 -5.91 2.87
C ASP A 114 -13.56 -6.50 2.43
N SER A 115 -13.08 -6.18 1.22
CA SER A 115 -11.75 -6.57 0.75
C SER A 115 -10.63 -5.90 1.54
N VAL A 116 -10.79 -4.62 1.96
CA VAL A 116 -9.87 -3.91 2.84
C VAL A 116 -9.72 -4.63 4.17
N ILE A 117 -10.86 -4.91 4.84
CA ILE A 117 -10.89 -5.56 6.15
C ILE A 117 -10.36 -7.00 6.06
N GLY A 118 -10.74 -7.73 5.02
CA GLY A 118 -10.27 -9.08 4.76
C GLY A 118 -8.77 -9.14 4.48
N SER A 119 -8.25 -8.23 3.65
CA SER A 119 -6.82 -8.12 3.35
C SER A 119 -5.99 -7.83 4.61
N ALA A 120 -6.48 -6.99 5.52
CA ALA A 120 -5.80 -6.71 6.78
C ALA A 120 -5.61 -7.96 7.65
N LYS A 121 -6.58 -8.89 7.64
CA LYS A 121 -6.53 -10.14 8.43
C LYS A 121 -5.49 -11.14 7.92
N ILE A 122 -5.20 -11.14 6.63
CA ILE A 122 -4.25 -12.05 5.99
C ILE A 122 -2.92 -11.36 5.64
N SER A 123 -2.72 -10.14 6.11
CA SER A 123 -1.56 -9.34 5.74
C SER A 123 -0.27 -9.79 6.41
N LYS A 124 0.83 -9.65 5.66
CA LYS A 124 2.21 -9.80 6.11
C LYS A 124 2.96 -8.52 5.74
N LEU A 125 4.09 -8.24 6.40
CA LEU A 125 4.94 -7.12 6.01
C LEU A 125 5.35 -7.24 4.53
N GLY A 126 5.09 -6.19 3.76
CA GLY A 126 5.33 -6.18 2.31
C GLY A 126 6.78 -5.91 1.92
N LEU A 127 7.58 -5.38 2.85
CA LEU A 127 9.01 -5.12 2.65
C LEU A 127 9.82 -5.71 3.81
N PRO A 128 11.09 -6.07 3.59
CA PRO A 128 11.97 -6.50 4.66
C PRO A 128 12.20 -5.35 5.67
N VAL A 129 12.26 -5.70 6.95
CA VAL A 129 12.56 -4.75 8.03
C VAL A 129 14.08 -4.62 8.15
N ILE A 130 14.66 -3.82 7.30
CA ILE A 130 16.09 -3.55 7.21
C ILE A 130 16.32 -2.05 7.07
N VAL A 131 17.44 -1.53 7.58
CA VAL A 131 17.76 -0.10 7.48
C VAL A 131 17.92 0.35 6.01
N PRO A 132 18.71 -0.33 5.15
CA PRO A 132 18.89 0.08 3.76
C PRO A 132 17.77 -0.43 2.84
N VAL A 133 16.49 -0.24 3.24
CA VAL A 133 15.34 -0.73 2.46
C VAL A 133 15.16 0.00 1.13
N ALA A 134 15.57 1.27 1.04
CA ALA A 134 15.51 2.05 -0.19
C ALA A 134 16.48 1.47 -1.24
N GLU A 135 17.73 1.25 -0.86
CA GLU A 135 18.77 0.65 -1.70
C GLU A 135 18.37 -0.78 -2.14
N PHE A 136 17.78 -1.55 -1.22
CA PHE A 136 17.23 -2.87 -1.56
C PHE A 136 16.19 -2.78 -2.68
N ARG A 137 15.24 -1.85 -2.57
CA ARG A 137 14.18 -1.66 -3.58
C ARG A 137 14.74 -1.24 -4.93
N ASP A 138 15.71 -0.34 -4.95
CA ASP A 138 16.31 0.17 -6.17
C ASP A 138 17.10 -0.93 -6.90
N ILE A 139 17.92 -1.67 -6.16
CA ILE A 139 18.74 -2.75 -6.72
C ILE A 139 17.87 -3.90 -7.25
N VAL A 140 16.89 -4.36 -6.47
CA VAL A 140 15.97 -5.42 -6.89
C VAL A 140 15.06 -4.94 -8.01
N GLY A 141 14.60 -3.69 -7.95
CA GLY A 141 13.79 -3.07 -9.01
C GLY A 141 14.51 -3.02 -10.35
N ALA A 142 15.80 -2.71 -10.35
CA ALA A 142 16.64 -2.75 -11.56
C ALA A 142 16.74 -4.16 -12.15
N ALA A 143 16.94 -5.19 -11.31
CA ALA A 143 16.99 -6.58 -11.75
C ALA A 143 15.65 -7.05 -12.35
N VAL A 144 14.52 -6.67 -11.74
CA VAL A 144 13.18 -6.96 -12.27
C VAL A 144 12.98 -6.27 -13.62
N THR A 145 13.37 -5.01 -13.75
CA THR A 145 13.23 -4.24 -14.99
C THR A 145 14.06 -4.84 -16.12
N ALA A 146 15.30 -5.25 -15.82
CA ALA A 146 16.17 -5.93 -16.79
C ALA A 146 15.56 -7.26 -17.26
N THR A 147 15.01 -8.04 -16.33
CA THR A 147 14.31 -9.30 -16.62
C THR A 147 13.11 -9.09 -17.53
N LEU A 148 12.27 -8.09 -17.24
CA LEU A 148 11.14 -7.74 -18.10
C LEU A 148 11.56 -7.27 -19.51
N SER A 149 12.79 -6.80 -19.64
CA SER A 149 13.41 -6.41 -20.91
C SER A 149 14.11 -7.57 -21.62
N GLY A 150 14.03 -8.79 -21.09
CA GLY A 150 14.55 -10.02 -21.73
C GLY A 150 15.87 -10.55 -21.16
N ALA A 151 16.42 -9.94 -20.10
CA ALA A 151 17.60 -10.49 -19.43
C ALA A 151 17.27 -11.77 -18.63
N ASP A 152 18.29 -12.62 -18.40
CA ASP A 152 18.12 -13.85 -17.61
C ASP A 152 17.85 -13.52 -16.13
N PRO A 153 16.70 -13.96 -15.56
CA PRO A 153 16.31 -13.63 -14.18
C PRO A 153 17.33 -14.08 -13.13
N ALA A 154 17.92 -15.28 -13.31
CA ALA A 154 18.86 -15.83 -12.33
C ALA A 154 20.15 -14.99 -12.28
N THR A 155 20.64 -14.57 -13.45
CA THR A 155 21.81 -13.71 -13.56
C THR A 155 21.56 -12.34 -12.93
N GLU A 156 20.42 -11.71 -13.22
CA GLU A 156 20.11 -10.38 -12.69
C GLU A 156 19.84 -10.39 -11.17
N LEU A 157 19.19 -11.41 -10.65
CA LEU A 157 19.00 -11.58 -9.20
C LEU A 157 20.31 -11.87 -8.47
N LYS A 158 21.25 -12.63 -9.10
CA LYS A 158 22.58 -12.84 -8.52
C LYS A 158 23.38 -11.54 -8.45
N LYS A 159 23.39 -10.73 -9.52
CA LYS A 159 24.00 -9.40 -9.50
C LYS A 159 23.40 -8.51 -8.41
N ALA A 160 22.07 -8.49 -8.30
CA ALA A 160 21.38 -7.72 -7.26
C ALA A 160 21.79 -8.15 -5.85
N HIS A 161 21.91 -9.46 -5.61
CA HIS A 161 22.39 -10.00 -4.34
C HIS A 161 23.84 -9.57 -4.04
N GLU A 162 24.74 -9.69 -5.01
CA GLU A 162 26.15 -9.29 -4.87
C GLU A 162 26.30 -7.79 -4.59
N GLN A 163 25.47 -6.95 -5.20
CA GLN A 163 25.45 -5.50 -4.97
C GLN A 163 24.88 -5.13 -3.60
N PHE A 164 23.80 -5.77 -3.18
CA PHE A 164 23.10 -5.41 -1.95
C PHE A 164 23.79 -5.94 -0.69
N ARG A 165 24.35 -7.13 -0.73
CA ARG A 165 24.97 -7.79 0.45
C ARG A 165 25.97 -6.90 1.22
N PRO A 166 26.96 -6.22 0.59
CA PRO A 166 27.88 -5.36 1.32
C PRO A 166 27.22 -4.10 1.92
N ILE A 167 26.08 -3.65 1.36
CA ILE A 167 25.30 -2.53 1.91
C ILE A 167 24.62 -2.98 3.20
N LEU A 168 23.97 -4.14 3.18
CA LEU A 168 23.32 -4.73 4.35
C LEU A 168 24.32 -4.98 5.47
N GLU A 169 25.44 -5.65 5.19
CA GLU A 169 26.49 -5.96 6.16
C GLU A 169 27.08 -4.71 6.84
N ARG A 170 27.17 -3.59 6.11
CA ARG A 170 27.61 -2.30 6.71
C ARG A 170 26.53 -1.71 7.62
N SER A 171 25.28 -1.80 7.25
CA SER A 171 24.17 -1.24 8.04
C SER A 171 23.94 -1.98 9.35
N GLU A 172 24.28 -3.26 9.44
CA GLU A 172 24.17 -4.08 10.65
C GLU A 172 25.32 -3.83 11.66
N LYS A 173 26.40 -3.19 11.22
CA LYS A 173 27.57 -2.85 12.06
C LYS A 173 27.52 -1.42 12.61
N SER A 174 26.59 -0.61 12.16
CA SER A 174 26.39 0.79 12.60
C SER A 174 25.31 0.89 13.67
#